data_335c561c9f1ecac244771e343876a942
#
_entry.id   335c561c9f1ecac244771e343876a942
#
_cell.length_a   1.000
_cell.length_b   1.000
_cell.length_c   1.000
_cell.angle_alpha   90.00
_cell.angle_beta   90.00
_cell.angle_gamma   90.00
#
_symmetry.space_group_name_H-M   'P 1'
#
loop_
_entity.id
_entity.type
_entity.pdbx_description
1 polymer ?
#
loop_
_entity_poly.entity_id
_entity_poly.type
_entity_poly.pdbx_seq_one_letter_code
_entity_poly.pdbx_strand_id
1 'polypeptide(L)'
;SEHRDHYSQEIFADEIKAVCNDMNWNQADFIAHSMGGSISLNATSIYPDLFKSLTLLDSIVVLPPDKVRNFSSNKSMIRADFIYDDKEAAMSSFRLIPPQPCRNDYLLEHIASNSFKETEQGWILKSDGKIMKTYKSKDLTDILMSIKCPINIVYGLMSQIFTQEILEYTLYVGNIPSERVIGVPGTMHHLFVDDPLSVIDALKK
;
A
#
# COMPACT_ATOMS: atom_id res chain seq x y z
N SER A 1 15.46 -4.52 5.32
CA SER A 1 16.25 -4.26 4.10
C SER A 1 17.11 -3.02 4.29
N GLU A 2 18.23 -2.97 3.64
CA GLU A 2 19.12 -1.80 3.65
C GLU A 2 18.50 -0.65 2.85
N HIS A 3 18.80 0.59 3.24
CA HIS A 3 18.41 1.77 2.50
C HIS A 3 19.13 1.83 1.16
N ARG A 4 18.45 2.34 0.13
CA ARG A 4 18.95 2.39 -1.26
C ARG A 4 19.04 3.83 -1.76
N ASP A 5 19.80 4.06 -2.82
CA ASP A 5 19.88 5.38 -3.43
C ASP A 5 18.65 5.75 -4.26
N HIS A 6 17.95 4.74 -4.78
CA HIS A 6 16.68 4.95 -5.48
C HIS A 6 15.75 3.75 -5.30
N TYR A 7 14.46 3.99 -5.53
CA TYR A 7 13.38 3.02 -5.46
C TYR A 7 12.56 3.05 -6.74
N SER A 8 12.23 1.88 -7.26
CA SER A 8 11.35 1.71 -8.42
C SER A 8 10.40 0.55 -8.20
N GLN A 9 9.39 0.45 -9.05
CA GLN A 9 8.45 -0.69 -9.00
C GLN A 9 9.13 -2.02 -9.30
N GLU A 10 10.16 -2.03 -10.14
CA GLU A 10 10.96 -3.21 -10.46
C GLU A 10 11.75 -3.71 -9.25
N ILE A 11 12.44 -2.79 -8.55
CA ILE A 11 13.19 -3.14 -7.34
C ILE A 11 12.27 -3.77 -6.30
N PHE A 12 11.08 -3.21 -6.08
CA PHE A 12 10.12 -3.79 -5.15
C PHE A 12 9.55 -5.12 -5.65
N ALA A 13 9.34 -5.30 -6.96
CA ALA A 13 8.94 -6.58 -7.53
C ALA A 13 10.01 -7.67 -7.30
N ASP A 14 11.29 -7.31 -7.47
CA ASP A 14 12.41 -8.22 -7.19
C ASP A 14 12.48 -8.58 -5.69
N GLU A 15 12.19 -7.63 -4.79
CA GLU A 15 12.11 -7.90 -3.35
C GLU A 15 10.95 -8.86 -3.01
N ILE A 16 9.78 -8.69 -3.63
CA ILE A 16 8.66 -9.65 -3.50
C ILE A 16 9.12 -11.04 -3.93
N LYS A 17 9.76 -11.16 -5.09
CA LYS A 17 10.30 -12.43 -5.58
C LYS A 17 11.32 -13.03 -4.65
N ALA A 18 12.24 -12.21 -4.10
CA ALA A 18 13.26 -12.67 -3.16
C ALA A 18 12.65 -13.24 -1.88
N VAL A 19 11.63 -12.56 -1.30
CA VAL A 19 10.91 -13.07 -0.13
C VAL A 19 10.20 -14.39 -0.44
N CYS A 20 9.50 -14.49 -1.57
CA CYS A 20 8.84 -15.75 -1.96
C CYS A 20 9.85 -16.90 -2.13
N ASN A 21 11.02 -16.62 -2.70
CA ASN A 21 12.06 -17.62 -2.85
C ASN A 21 12.62 -18.08 -1.49
N ASP A 22 12.90 -17.15 -0.57
CA ASP A 22 13.40 -17.44 0.78
C ASP A 22 12.39 -18.29 1.58
N MET A 23 11.10 -17.98 1.43
CA MET A 23 10.01 -18.73 2.05
C MET A 23 9.66 -20.03 1.33
N ASN A 24 10.31 -20.36 0.20
CA ASN A 24 9.98 -21.49 -0.68
C ASN A 24 8.53 -21.47 -1.18
N TRP A 25 7.98 -20.28 -1.42
CA TRP A 25 6.65 -20.13 -2.02
C TRP A 25 6.75 -20.01 -3.54
N ASN A 26 6.24 -21.03 -4.23
CA ASN A 26 6.15 -21.00 -5.69
C ASN A 26 4.98 -20.15 -6.19
N GLN A 27 3.92 -20.04 -5.39
CA GLN A 27 2.73 -19.25 -5.66
C GLN A 27 2.05 -18.88 -4.34
N ALA A 28 1.46 -17.68 -4.27
CA ALA A 28 0.75 -17.20 -3.08
C ALA A 28 -0.45 -16.30 -3.43
N ASP A 29 -1.37 -16.17 -2.48
CA ASP A 29 -2.38 -15.12 -2.48
C ASP A 29 -1.76 -13.85 -1.88
N PHE A 30 -1.83 -12.74 -2.61
CA PHE A 30 -1.26 -11.45 -2.20
C PHE A 30 -2.35 -10.50 -1.72
N ILE A 31 -2.09 -9.83 -0.62
CA ILE A 31 -2.90 -8.73 -0.10
C ILE A 31 -2.01 -7.49 -0.07
N ALA A 32 -2.41 -6.45 -0.76
CA ALA A 32 -1.55 -5.28 -0.95
C ALA A 32 -2.30 -3.97 -0.72
N HIS A 33 -1.80 -3.16 0.21
CA HIS A 33 -2.42 -1.90 0.61
C HIS A 33 -1.75 -0.71 -0.06
N SER A 34 -2.55 0.27 -0.52
CA SER A 34 -2.08 1.56 -0.99
C SER A 34 -1.01 1.44 -2.10
N MET A 35 0.17 2.05 -1.92
CA MET A 35 1.32 1.95 -2.83
C MET A 35 1.73 0.49 -3.08
N GLY A 36 1.58 -0.38 -2.07
CA GLY A 36 1.85 -1.82 -2.21
C GLY A 36 0.98 -2.48 -3.29
N GLY A 37 -0.26 -1.99 -3.50
CA GLY A 37 -1.13 -2.49 -4.56
C GLY A 37 -0.59 -2.21 -5.96
N SER A 38 -0.11 -0.99 -6.22
CA SER A 38 0.49 -0.65 -7.52
C SER A 38 1.81 -1.40 -7.76
N ILE A 39 2.61 -1.59 -6.70
CA ILE A 39 3.84 -2.41 -6.76
C ILE A 39 3.49 -3.86 -7.07
N SER A 40 2.53 -4.44 -6.36
CA SER A 40 2.12 -5.84 -6.57
C SER A 40 1.49 -6.05 -7.94
N LEU A 41 0.69 -5.11 -8.43
CA LEU A 41 0.15 -5.17 -9.79
C LEU A 41 1.28 -5.15 -10.84
N ASN A 42 2.28 -4.27 -10.69
CA ASN A 42 3.44 -4.29 -11.59
C ASN A 42 4.19 -5.63 -11.50
N ALA A 43 4.36 -6.19 -10.29
CA ALA A 43 5.04 -7.46 -10.09
C ALA A 43 4.32 -8.63 -10.78
N THR A 44 2.99 -8.59 -10.98
CA THR A 44 2.27 -9.63 -11.74
C THR A 44 2.68 -9.69 -13.20
N SER A 45 3.14 -8.59 -13.79
CA SER A 45 3.64 -8.57 -15.17
C SER A 45 5.06 -9.14 -15.30
N ILE A 46 5.85 -9.05 -14.24
CA ILE A 46 7.25 -9.53 -14.22
C ILE A 46 7.31 -10.99 -13.76
N TYR A 47 6.53 -11.33 -12.74
CA TYR A 47 6.51 -12.64 -12.08
C TYR A 47 5.09 -13.23 -12.00
N PRO A 48 4.39 -13.44 -13.13
CA PRO A 48 2.97 -13.81 -13.13
C PRO A 48 2.68 -15.10 -12.37
N ASP A 49 3.60 -16.06 -12.39
CA ASP A 49 3.41 -17.37 -11.76
C ASP A 49 3.43 -17.31 -10.22
N LEU A 50 3.93 -16.22 -9.63
CA LEU A 50 3.89 -16.05 -8.18
C LEU A 50 2.50 -15.74 -7.64
N PHE A 51 1.64 -15.15 -8.47
CA PHE A 51 0.36 -14.61 -8.02
C PHE A 51 -0.76 -15.60 -8.28
N LYS A 52 -1.25 -16.25 -7.23
CA LYS A 52 -2.48 -17.04 -7.27
C LYS A 52 -3.70 -16.12 -7.30
N SER A 53 -3.68 -15.06 -6.51
CA SER A 53 -4.63 -13.95 -6.53
C SER A 53 -3.98 -12.67 -6.02
N LEU A 54 -4.57 -11.51 -6.32
CA LEU A 54 -4.18 -10.22 -5.78
C LEU A 54 -5.40 -9.50 -5.20
N THR A 55 -5.39 -9.26 -3.89
CA THR A 55 -6.37 -8.42 -3.22
C THR A 55 -5.81 -7.02 -2.99
N LEU A 56 -6.45 -6.03 -3.58
CA LEU A 56 -6.12 -4.62 -3.44
C LEU A 56 -6.88 -4.02 -2.27
N LEU A 57 -6.15 -3.60 -1.22
CA LEU A 57 -6.73 -2.90 -0.08
C LEU A 57 -6.59 -1.39 -0.28
N ASP A 58 -7.69 -0.71 -0.60
CA ASP A 58 -7.75 0.75 -0.79
C ASP A 58 -6.58 1.29 -1.64
N SER A 59 -6.32 0.64 -2.78
CA SER A 59 -5.15 0.87 -3.61
C SER A 59 -5.51 1.48 -4.95
N ILE A 60 -4.96 2.65 -5.27
CA ILE A 60 -5.06 3.26 -6.59
C ILE A 60 -4.01 2.58 -7.49
N VAL A 61 -4.48 1.85 -8.49
CA VAL A 61 -3.61 1.17 -9.47
C VAL A 61 -3.72 1.80 -10.86
N VAL A 62 -4.86 2.38 -11.19
CA VAL A 62 -5.09 3.21 -12.37
C VAL A 62 -5.92 4.43 -12.00
N LEU A 63 -5.80 5.49 -12.78
CA LEU A 63 -6.53 6.74 -12.58
C LEU A 63 -7.27 7.13 -13.85
N PRO A 64 -8.50 7.68 -13.73
CA PRO A 64 -9.15 8.36 -14.83
C PRO A 64 -8.21 9.40 -15.46
N PRO A 65 -8.20 9.56 -16.80
CA PRO A 65 -7.24 10.43 -17.50
C PRO A 65 -7.20 11.88 -17.02
N ASP A 66 -8.32 12.42 -16.56
CA ASP A 66 -8.46 13.77 -16.01
C ASP A 66 -7.86 13.90 -14.59
N LYS A 67 -7.73 12.81 -13.84
CA LYS A 67 -7.17 12.76 -12.48
C LYS A 67 -5.64 12.61 -12.45
N VAL A 68 -5.03 12.09 -13.51
CA VAL A 68 -3.58 11.83 -13.58
C VAL A 68 -2.76 13.09 -13.32
N ARG A 69 -3.22 14.26 -13.81
CA ARG A 69 -2.50 15.54 -13.66
C ARG A 69 -2.42 16.04 -12.22
N ASN A 70 -3.37 15.69 -11.37
CA ASN A 70 -3.49 16.23 -10.01
C ASN A 70 -2.76 15.35 -8.96
N PHE A 71 -2.42 14.12 -9.30
CA PHE A 71 -1.86 13.16 -8.34
C PHE A 71 -0.35 13.36 -8.07
N SER A 72 0.38 14.07 -8.92
CA SER A 72 1.84 14.18 -8.86
C SER A 72 2.37 15.23 -7.86
N SER A 73 1.52 16.00 -7.18
CA SER A 73 1.93 17.23 -6.48
C SER A 73 2.16 17.13 -4.96
N ASN A 74 1.80 16.05 -4.30
CA ASN A 74 1.88 15.97 -2.82
C ASN A 74 3.10 15.18 -2.30
N LYS A 75 4.32 15.59 -2.69
CA LYS A 75 5.58 14.95 -2.23
C LYS A 75 6.05 15.36 -0.83
N SER A 76 5.31 16.18 -0.11
CA SER A 76 5.80 16.90 1.08
C SER A 76 5.53 16.22 2.44
N MET A 77 5.01 14.99 2.49
CA MET A 77 4.43 14.47 3.73
C MET A 77 5.34 13.56 4.59
N ILE A 78 6.55 13.21 4.18
CA ILE A 78 7.37 12.29 4.96
C ILE A 78 8.52 12.99 5.65
N ARG A 79 8.49 12.99 6.99
CA ARG A 79 9.57 13.44 7.88
C ARG A 79 10.56 12.29 8.13
N ALA A 80 11.13 11.71 7.08
CA ALA A 80 11.98 10.53 7.21
C ALA A 80 13.41 10.82 7.71
N ASP A 81 13.82 12.08 7.71
CA ASP A 81 15.20 12.48 8.04
C ASP A 81 15.32 13.06 9.47
N PHE A 82 14.28 12.89 10.32
CA PHE A 82 14.34 13.37 11.71
C PHE A 82 14.98 12.35 12.64
N ILE A 83 15.87 12.83 13.51
CA ILE A 83 16.45 12.08 14.61
C ILE A 83 15.78 12.57 15.89
N TYR A 84 15.29 11.65 16.69
CA TYR A 84 14.63 11.93 17.98
C TYR A 84 15.54 11.49 19.12
N ASP A 85 15.55 12.26 20.21
CA ASP A 85 16.41 12.00 21.35
C ASP A 85 16.05 10.69 22.08
N ASP A 86 14.77 10.34 22.09
CA ASP A 86 14.28 9.14 22.73
C ASP A 86 13.12 8.49 21.96
N LYS A 87 12.76 7.25 22.37
CA LYS A 87 11.70 6.45 21.76
C LYS A 87 10.32 7.09 21.90
N GLU A 88 10.05 7.73 23.02
CA GLU A 88 8.74 8.32 23.32
C GLU A 88 8.48 9.52 22.40
N ALA A 89 9.48 10.40 22.23
CA ALA A 89 9.43 11.50 21.27
C ALA A 89 9.23 11.01 19.83
N ALA A 90 9.95 9.94 19.43
CA ALA A 90 9.80 9.32 18.13
C ALA A 90 8.37 8.78 17.92
N MET A 91 7.85 7.97 18.85
CA MET A 91 6.51 7.40 18.78
C MET A 91 5.42 8.48 18.75
N SER A 92 5.55 9.52 19.58
CA SER A 92 4.59 10.65 19.62
C SER A 92 4.55 11.43 18.31
N SER A 93 5.63 11.39 17.52
CA SER A 93 5.69 12.01 16.19
C SER A 93 5.04 11.20 15.08
N PHE A 94 4.76 9.91 15.33
CA PHE A 94 4.21 9.01 14.30
C PHE A 94 2.85 9.50 13.78
N ARG A 95 2.67 9.44 12.49
CA ARG A 95 1.39 9.74 11.83
C ARG A 95 1.18 8.78 10.68
N LEU A 96 -0.07 8.36 10.50
CA LEU A 96 -0.50 7.65 9.28
C LEU A 96 -0.33 8.56 8.05
N ILE A 97 -0.01 7.99 6.91
CA ILE A 97 0.14 8.72 5.64
C ILE A 97 -0.71 8.01 4.58
N PRO A 98 -1.73 8.68 4.04
CA PRO A 98 -2.23 10.02 4.42
C PRO A 98 -2.77 10.06 5.86
N PRO A 99 -2.79 11.26 6.49
CA PRO A 99 -3.34 11.39 7.82
C PRO A 99 -4.83 11.04 7.84
N GLN A 100 -5.25 10.28 8.85
CA GLN A 100 -6.66 10.03 9.15
C GLN A 100 -6.84 9.86 10.65
N PRO A 101 -8.05 10.11 11.19
CA PRO A 101 -8.40 9.72 12.55
C PRO A 101 -8.25 8.21 12.73
N CYS A 102 -7.71 7.77 13.84
CA CYS A 102 -7.63 6.36 14.19
C CYS A 102 -8.61 6.06 15.32
N ARG A 103 -9.41 5.01 15.19
CA ARG A 103 -10.36 4.57 16.24
C ARG A 103 -9.75 3.58 17.21
N ASN A 104 -8.64 2.94 16.82
CA ASN A 104 -7.96 1.92 17.61
C ASN A 104 -6.57 2.43 18.02
N ASP A 105 -6.53 3.26 19.07
CA ASP A 105 -5.29 3.88 19.56
C ASP A 105 -4.21 2.84 19.85
N TYR A 106 -4.59 1.67 20.40
CA TYR A 106 -3.66 0.58 20.68
C TYR A 106 -2.97 0.01 19.41
N LEU A 107 -3.68 -0.05 18.27
CA LEU A 107 -3.08 -0.47 16.99
C LEU A 107 -2.13 0.61 16.47
N LEU A 108 -2.53 1.88 16.58
CA LEU A 108 -1.68 2.99 16.18
C LEU A 108 -0.40 3.04 17.03
N GLU A 109 -0.53 2.85 18.33
CA GLU A 109 0.61 2.78 19.27
C GLU A 109 1.52 1.59 18.93
N HIS A 110 0.94 0.41 18.67
CA HIS A 110 1.70 -0.77 18.24
C HIS A 110 2.48 -0.51 16.95
N ILE A 111 1.85 0.10 15.94
CA ILE A 111 2.52 0.44 14.68
C ILE A 111 3.63 1.46 14.94
N ALA A 112 3.35 2.52 15.71
CA ALA A 112 4.32 3.55 16.05
C ALA A 112 5.54 2.94 16.77
N SER A 113 5.33 2.09 17.79
CA SER A 113 6.41 1.47 18.58
C SER A 113 7.34 0.59 17.75
N ASN A 114 6.83 0.02 16.63
CA ASN A 114 7.59 -0.82 15.71
C ASN A 114 8.12 -0.08 14.48
N SER A 115 7.78 1.19 14.30
CA SER A 115 8.18 1.98 13.12
C SER A 115 9.54 2.65 13.25
N PHE A 116 10.09 2.72 14.46
CA PHE A 116 11.37 3.37 14.72
C PHE A 116 12.44 2.37 15.14
N LYS A 117 13.71 2.74 14.96
CA LYS A 117 14.89 2.02 15.44
C LYS A 117 15.85 2.98 16.12
N GLU A 118 16.57 2.47 17.11
CA GLU A 118 17.67 3.17 17.77
C GLU A 118 18.93 3.14 16.91
N THR A 119 19.67 4.22 16.94
CA THR A 119 20.99 4.39 16.31
C THR A 119 21.91 5.12 17.29
N GLU A 120 23.19 5.22 16.98
CA GLU A 120 24.17 5.99 17.78
C GLU A 120 23.77 7.49 17.91
N GLN A 121 23.00 8.02 16.98
CA GLN A 121 22.60 9.43 16.95
C GLN A 121 21.21 9.67 17.58
N GLY A 122 20.47 8.60 17.93
CA GLY A 122 19.11 8.68 18.46
C GLY A 122 18.14 7.78 17.70
N TRP A 123 16.85 8.05 17.83
CA TRP A 123 15.78 7.26 17.23
C TRP A 123 15.39 7.79 15.85
N ILE A 124 15.33 6.92 14.85
CA ILE A 124 14.97 7.25 13.48
C ILE A 124 13.83 6.34 12.97
N LEU A 125 13.06 6.84 12.01
CA LEU A 125 12.07 6.03 11.29
C LEU A 125 12.78 4.92 10.51
N LYS A 126 12.26 3.68 10.57
CA LYS A 126 12.81 2.54 9.82
C LYS A 126 12.67 2.67 8.31
N SER A 127 11.58 3.31 7.85
CA SER A 127 11.37 3.52 6.42
C SER A 127 12.31 4.58 5.87
N ASP A 128 12.84 4.31 4.68
CA ASP A 128 13.74 5.25 4.00
C ASP A 128 12.96 6.40 3.34
N GLY A 129 13.25 7.63 3.73
CA GLY A 129 12.64 8.83 3.14
C GLY A 129 12.93 9.02 1.66
N LYS A 130 13.98 8.38 1.13
CA LYS A 130 14.29 8.38 -0.30
C LYS A 130 13.21 7.70 -1.14
N ILE A 131 12.39 6.80 -0.55
CA ILE A 131 11.26 6.18 -1.25
C ILE A 131 10.39 7.26 -1.88
N MET A 132 9.96 8.25 -1.09
CA MET A 132 9.07 9.31 -1.59
C MET A 132 9.75 10.28 -2.55
N LYS A 133 11.07 10.40 -2.47
CA LYS A 133 11.85 11.29 -3.35
C LYS A 133 12.14 10.65 -4.70
N THR A 134 12.36 9.35 -4.75
CA THR A 134 12.86 8.63 -5.93
C THR A 134 11.84 7.73 -6.60
N TYR A 135 10.89 7.17 -5.84
CA TYR A 135 9.82 6.34 -6.38
C TYR A 135 8.94 7.15 -7.34
N LYS A 136 8.73 6.59 -8.51
CA LYS A 136 7.81 7.12 -9.52
C LYS A 136 6.76 6.06 -9.81
N SER A 137 5.49 6.45 -9.67
CA SER A 137 4.38 5.62 -10.14
C SER A 137 4.43 5.53 -11.67
N LYS A 138 4.07 4.35 -12.19
CA LYS A 138 3.89 4.11 -13.62
C LYS A 138 2.40 4.06 -13.95
N ASP A 139 2.09 4.26 -15.20
CA ASP A 139 0.78 3.86 -15.72
C ASP A 139 0.73 2.32 -15.77
N LEU A 140 -0.24 1.74 -15.10
CA LEU A 140 -0.43 0.29 -15.00
C LEU A 140 -1.67 -0.18 -15.78
N THR A 141 -2.22 0.67 -16.63
CA THR A 141 -3.44 0.39 -17.41
C THR A 141 -3.29 -0.90 -18.23
N ASP A 142 -2.23 -1.01 -19.03
CA ASP A 142 -2.01 -2.19 -19.88
C ASP A 142 -1.76 -3.46 -19.05
N ILE A 143 -1.11 -3.32 -17.89
CA ILE A 143 -0.88 -4.45 -16.98
C ILE A 143 -2.21 -4.91 -16.37
N LEU A 144 -3.05 -3.98 -15.91
CA LEU A 144 -4.36 -4.29 -15.35
C LEU A 144 -5.28 -4.95 -16.38
N MET A 145 -5.26 -4.48 -17.63
CA MET A 145 -6.02 -5.06 -18.73
C MET A 145 -5.59 -6.47 -19.09
N SER A 146 -4.32 -6.82 -18.89
CA SER A 146 -3.72 -8.10 -19.29
C SER A 146 -3.45 -9.05 -18.14
N ILE A 147 -3.83 -8.69 -16.91
CA ILE A 147 -3.55 -9.51 -15.73
C ILE A 147 -4.22 -10.88 -15.82
N LYS A 148 -3.49 -11.93 -15.40
CA LYS A 148 -3.95 -13.31 -15.49
C LYS A 148 -4.54 -13.86 -14.20
N CYS A 149 -4.08 -13.35 -13.03
CA CYS A 149 -4.60 -13.80 -11.76
C CYS A 149 -5.88 -13.04 -11.37
N PRO A 150 -6.78 -13.64 -10.57
CA PRO A 150 -7.94 -12.96 -10.03
C PRO A 150 -7.56 -11.73 -9.21
N ILE A 151 -8.28 -10.60 -9.41
CA ILE A 151 -8.19 -9.42 -8.57
C ILE A 151 -9.42 -9.33 -7.70
N ASN A 152 -9.21 -9.07 -6.40
CA ASN A 152 -10.24 -8.65 -5.46
C ASN A 152 -9.95 -7.22 -4.99
N ILE A 153 -10.99 -6.46 -4.69
CA ILE A 153 -10.87 -5.10 -4.18
C ILE A 153 -11.61 -5.02 -2.84
N VAL A 154 -10.89 -4.60 -1.80
CA VAL A 154 -11.47 -4.27 -0.50
C VAL A 154 -11.10 -2.82 -0.19
N TYR A 155 -12.07 -1.96 0.11
CA TYR A 155 -11.81 -0.54 0.31
C TYR A 155 -12.65 0.06 1.42
N GLY A 156 -12.19 1.17 1.99
CA GLY A 156 -12.95 1.91 3.00
C GLY A 156 -14.04 2.75 2.35
N LEU A 157 -15.31 2.58 2.78
CA LEU A 157 -16.42 3.38 2.23
C LEU A 157 -16.31 4.88 2.54
N MET A 158 -15.46 5.26 3.49
CA MET A 158 -15.15 6.66 3.82
C MET A 158 -13.77 7.09 3.28
N SER A 159 -13.11 6.28 2.45
CA SER A 159 -11.82 6.63 1.87
C SER A 159 -11.95 7.86 0.96
N GLN A 160 -11.07 8.83 1.19
CA GLN A 160 -10.93 10.01 0.34
C GLN A 160 -9.89 9.80 -0.77
N ILE A 161 -9.14 8.70 -0.70
CA ILE A 161 -8.10 8.33 -1.66
C ILE A 161 -8.69 7.47 -2.76
N PHE A 162 -9.38 6.38 -2.38
CA PHE A 162 -9.98 5.44 -3.30
C PHE A 162 -11.48 5.76 -3.44
N THR A 163 -11.78 6.73 -4.30
CA THR A 163 -13.14 7.24 -4.50
C THR A 163 -13.97 6.29 -5.38
N GLN A 164 -15.29 6.48 -5.35
CA GLN A 164 -16.22 5.71 -6.20
C GLN A 164 -15.84 5.81 -7.70
N GLU A 165 -15.44 6.99 -8.16
CA GLU A 165 -15.01 7.22 -9.54
C GLU A 165 -13.74 6.41 -9.91
N ILE A 166 -12.77 6.34 -8.98
CA ILE A 166 -11.56 5.53 -9.16
C ILE A 166 -11.91 4.04 -9.15
N LEU A 167 -12.81 3.61 -8.27
CA LEU A 167 -13.31 2.24 -8.26
C LEU A 167 -13.94 1.87 -9.60
N GLU A 168 -14.91 2.65 -10.07
CA GLU A 168 -15.61 2.38 -11.34
C GLU A 168 -14.64 2.32 -12.52
N TYR A 169 -13.67 3.24 -12.58
CA TYR A 169 -12.65 3.22 -13.61
C TYR A 169 -11.74 1.98 -13.51
N THR A 170 -11.34 1.60 -12.29
CA THR A 170 -10.52 0.39 -12.06
C THR A 170 -11.25 -0.87 -12.49
N LEU A 171 -12.55 -0.99 -12.18
CA LEU A 171 -13.39 -2.11 -12.59
C LEU A 171 -13.52 -2.19 -14.10
N TYR A 172 -13.75 -1.05 -14.75
CA TYR A 172 -13.87 -0.97 -16.20
C TYR A 172 -12.57 -1.39 -16.90
N VAL A 173 -11.43 -0.84 -16.49
CA VAL A 173 -10.12 -1.14 -17.10
C VAL A 173 -9.73 -2.60 -16.89
N GLY A 174 -9.89 -3.11 -15.66
CA GLY A 174 -9.50 -4.47 -15.29
C GLY A 174 -10.53 -5.54 -15.64
N ASN A 175 -11.71 -5.14 -16.17
CA ASN A 175 -12.85 -6.04 -16.34
C ASN A 175 -13.13 -6.87 -15.07
N ILE A 176 -13.07 -6.19 -13.90
CA ILE A 176 -13.22 -6.82 -12.59
C ILE A 176 -14.71 -6.90 -12.27
N PRO A 177 -15.26 -8.10 -12.03
CA PRO A 177 -16.68 -8.25 -11.71
C PRO A 177 -17.00 -7.70 -10.31
N SER A 178 -18.19 -7.12 -10.16
CA SER A 178 -18.61 -6.43 -8.93
C SER A 178 -18.66 -7.32 -7.69
N GLU A 179 -18.86 -8.63 -7.85
CA GLU A 179 -18.82 -9.61 -6.76
C GLU A 179 -17.43 -9.77 -6.12
N ARG A 180 -16.39 -9.25 -6.76
CA ARG A 180 -15.01 -9.20 -6.22
C ARG A 180 -14.69 -7.90 -5.49
N VAL A 181 -15.70 -7.08 -5.24
CA VAL A 181 -15.54 -5.77 -4.61
C VAL A 181 -16.28 -5.74 -3.28
N ILE A 182 -15.59 -5.39 -2.22
CA ILE A 182 -16.16 -5.26 -0.88
C ILE A 182 -15.78 -3.90 -0.30
N GLY A 183 -16.80 -3.05 -0.08
CA GLY A 183 -16.66 -1.83 0.68
C GLY A 183 -16.85 -2.09 2.18
N VAL A 184 -15.92 -1.66 3.01
CA VAL A 184 -15.97 -1.81 4.47
C VAL A 184 -16.56 -0.55 5.09
N PRO A 185 -17.75 -0.63 5.72
CA PRO A 185 -18.41 0.53 6.29
C PRO A 185 -17.62 1.18 7.42
N GLY A 186 -17.65 2.51 7.50
CA GLY A 186 -17.06 3.26 8.61
C GLY A 186 -15.52 3.29 8.61
N THR A 187 -14.88 2.80 7.56
CA THR A 187 -13.41 2.79 7.43
C THR A 187 -12.94 3.75 6.35
N MET A 188 -11.72 4.25 6.52
CA MET A 188 -11.01 5.13 5.60
C MET A 188 -9.87 4.38 4.90
N HIS A 189 -8.84 5.10 4.43
CA HIS A 189 -7.72 4.54 3.68
C HIS A 189 -6.96 3.43 4.45
N HIS A 190 -6.67 3.64 5.74
CA HIS A 190 -6.03 2.61 6.58
C HIS A 190 -7.11 1.73 7.26
N LEU A 191 -7.94 1.09 6.44
CA LEU A 191 -9.14 0.34 6.88
C LEU A 191 -8.82 -0.74 7.93
N PHE A 192 -7.66 -1.39 7.85
CA PHE A 192 -7.23 -2.42 8.81
C PHE A 192 -6.85 -1.85 10.18
N VAL A 193 -6.62 -0.53 10.30
CA VAL A 193 -6.44 0.16 11.57
C VAL A 193 -7.78 0.62 12.12
N ASP A 194 -8.72 1.01 11.25
CA ASP A 194 -10.05 1.45 11.65
C ASP A 194 -10.92 0.28 12.16
N ASP A 195 -11.01 -0.80 11.38
CA ASP A 195 -11.80 -2.01 11.72
C ASP A 195 -11.13 -3.29 11.18
N PRO A 196 -10.13 -3.84 11.90
CA PRO A 196 -9.41 -5.02 11.46
C PRO A 196 -10.29 -6.25 11.31
N LEU A 197 -11.34 -6.40 12.14
CA LEU A 197 -12.19 -7.59 12.10
C LEU A 197 -13.08 -7.59 10.84
N SER A 198 -13.69 -6.46 10.51
CA SER A 198 -14.47 -6.33 9.28
C SER A 198 -13.59 -6.50 8.02
N VAL A 199 -12.33 -6.05 8.06
CA VAL A 199 -11.38 -6.30 6.97
C VAL A 199 -11.05 -7.79 6.83
N ILE A 200 -10.79 -8.49 7.94
CA ILE A 200 -10.55 -9.94 7.94
C ILE A 200 -11.77 -10.67 7.36
N ASP A 201 -12.97 -10.30 7.74
CA ASP A 201 -14.19 -10.93 7.23
C ASP A 201 -14.41 -10.64 5.73
N ALA A 202 -14.03 -9.48 5.25
CA ALA A 202 -14.04 -9.15 3.82
C ALA A 202 -13.02 -10.00 3.03
N LEU A 203 -11.84 -10.26 3.61
CA LEU A 203 -10.78 -11.07 2.98
C LEU A 203 -11.09 -12.57 2.92
N LYS A 204 -12.07 -13.08 3.69
CA LYS A 204 -12.48 -14.49 3.68
C LYS A 204 -13.55 -14.80 2.62
N LYS A 205 -14.15 -13.79 2.01
CA LYS A 205 -15.17 -13.93 0.97
C LYS A 205 -14.57 -14.03 -0.42
#